data_6d032bae825c035c37c108b88e84c9a1
#
_entry.id   6d032bae825c035c37c108b88e84c9a1
#
_cell.length_a   1.000
_cell.length_b   1.000
_cell.length_c   1.000
_cell.angle_alpha   90.00
_cell.angle_beta   90.00
_cell.angle_gamma   90.00
#
_symmetry.space_group_name_H-M   'P 1'
#
loop_
_entity.id
_entity.type
_entity.pdbx_description
1 polymer ?
#
loop_
_entity_poly.entity_id
_entity_poly.type
_entity_poly.pdbx_seq_one_letter_code
_entity_poly.pdbx_strand_id
1 'polypeptide(L)'
;MQLKTALLFATPCDDEEDDMATLCCHSDQGQMFLLTRYPDEDTVDLTLDDEPSTLDGLKVTLWADRLLIEVAAGDSDALRGDDFLEILHSTPAGDLAEVELTLRNILQGTGVFVSEV
;
A
#
# COMPACT_ATOMS: atom_id res chain seq x y z
N MET A 1 11.29 7.05 -5.24
CA MET A 1 11.64 5.63 -5.00
C MET A 1 10.84 4.75 -5.94
N GLN A 2 11.42 3.68 -6.45
CA GLN A 2 10.75 2.76 -7.37
C GLN A 2 11.06 1.32 -7.00
N LEU A 3 10.03 0.48 -6.98
CA LEU A 3 10.16 -0.96 -6.80
C LEU A 3 9.53 -1.69 -7.97
N LYS A 4 9.99 -2.91 -8.25
CA LYS A 4 9.38 -3.81 -9.24
C LYS A 4 9.03 -5.12 -8.57
N THR A 5 7.82 -5.60 -8.82
CA THR A 5 7.35 -6.88 -8.28
C THR A 5 6.52 -7.61 -9.35
N ALA A 6 6.44 -8.94 -9.23
CA ALA A 6 5.60 -9.73 -10.14
C ALA A 6 4.12 -9.47 -9.88
N LEU A 7 3.71 -9.43 -8.60
CA LEU A 7 2.32 -9.19 -8.25
C LEU A 7 2.20 -8.57 -6.86
N LEU A 8 1.04 -7.99 -6.59
CA LEU A 8 0.67 -7.47 -5.29
C LEU A 8 -0.15 -8.52 -4.54
N PHE A 9 0.17 -8.73 -3.27
CA PHE A 9 -0.60 -9.58 -2.38
C PHE A 9 -1.54 -8.70 -1.56
N ALA A 10 -2.83 -9.06 -1.54
CA ALA A 10 -3.84 -8.23 -0.91
C ALA A 10 -4.79 -9.08 -0.07
N THR A 11 -5.06 -8.62 1.15
CA THR A 11 -6.06 -9.21 2.05
C THR A 11 -6.97 -8.07 2.49
N PRO A 12 -8.21 -7.98 1.96
CA PRO A 12 -9.10 -6.87 2.27
C PRO A 12 -9.52 -6.84 3.74
N CYS A 13 -9.66 -8.01 4.35
CA CYS A 13 -10.09 -8.16 5.73
C CYS A 13 -9.60 -9.50 6.24
N ASP A 14 -8.74 -9.49 7.26
CA ASP A 14 -8.17 -10.72 7.80
C ASP A 14 -8.80 -11.02 9.17
N ASP A 15 -9.73 -11.98 9.21
CA ASP A 15 -10.46 -12.36 10.43
C ASP A 15 -9.54 -12.84 11.55
N GLU A 16 -8.37 -13.36 11.22
CA GLU A 16 -7.40 -13.85 12.19
C GLU A 16 -6.56 -12.74 12.79
N GLU A 17 -6.57 -11.55 12.17
CA GLU A 17 -5.79 -10.39 12.57
C GLU A 17 -6.69 -9.18 12.85
N ASP A 18 -7.80 -9.38 13.56
CA ASP A 18 -8.73 -8.31 13.96
C ASP A 18 -9.27 -7.49 12.78
N ASP A 19 -9.55 -8.16 11.66
CA ASP A 19 -10.05 -7.56 10.42
C ASP A 19 -9.06 -6.59 9.76
N MET A 20 -7.77 -6.76 9.99
CA MET A 20 -6.73 -5.93 9.40
C MET A 20 -6.71 -6.06 7.87
N ALA A 21 -6.71 -4.93 7.18
CA ALA A 21 -6.48 -4.90 5.74
C ALA A 21 -4.97 -4.82 5.47
N THR A 22 -4.47 -5.64 4.55
CA THR A 22 -3.04 -5.75 4.27
C THR A 22 -2.76 -5.75 2.77
N LEU A 23 -1.86 -4.89 2.32
CA LEU A 23 -1.28 -4.93 0.99
C LEU A 23 0.22 -5.13 1.13
N CYS A 24 0.78 -6.10 0.41
CA CYS A 24 2.18 -6.49 0.55
C CYS A 24 2.77 -6.81 -0.82
N CYS A 25 4.05 -6.50 -0.99
CA CYS A 25 4.80 -7.04 -2.12
C CYS A 25 6.28 -7.22 -1.76
N HIS A 26 6.92 -8.14 -2.48
CA HIS A 26 8.36 -8.34 -2.43
C HIS A 26 8.93 -7.96 -3.79
N SER A 27 9.87 -7.02 -3.81
CA SER A 27 10.49 -6.60 -5.06
C SER A 27 11.44 -7.66 -5.59
N ASP A 28 11.78 -7.55 -6.87
CA ASP A 28 12.75 -8.45 -7.51
C ASP A 28 14.18 -8.27 -6.96
N GLN A 29 14.41 -7.24 -6.17
CA GLN A 29 15.69 -7.00 -5.49
C GLN A 29 15.66 -7.33 -4.00
N GLY A 30 14.61 -8.02 -3.54
CA GLY A 30 14.51 -8.47 -2.16
C GLY A 30 14.00 -7.42 -1.18
N GLN A 31 13.49 -6.29 -1.66
CA GLN A 31 12.88 -5.28 -0.80
C GLN A 31 11.43 -5.67 -0.49
N MET A 32 10.97 -5.39 0.73
CA MET A 32 9.60 -5.66 1.15
C MET A 32 8.85 -4.35 1.38
N PHE A 33 7.64 -4.29 0.84
CA PHE A 33 6.70 -3.21 1.10
C PHE A 33 5.44 -3.78 1.72
N LEU A 34 4.97 -3.15 2.80
CA LEU A 34 3.78 -3.59 3.52
C LEU A 34 2.95 -2.37 3.91
N LEU A 35 1.67 -2.41 3.60
CA LEU A 35 0.72 -1.37 3.96
C LEU A 35 -0.44 -2.04 4.70
N THR A 36 -0.69 -1.63 5.95
CA THR A 36 -1.70 -2.27 6.79
C THR A 36 -2.53 -1.24 7.53
N ARG A 37 -3.77 -1.61 7.83
CA ARG A 37 -4.65 -0.81 8.68
C ARG A 37 -5.66 -1.70 9.39
N TYR A 38 -5.82 -1.47 10.70
CA TYR A 38 -6.93 -2.01 11.46
C TYR A 38 -8.16 -1.12 11.28
N PRO A 39 -9.39 -1.70 11.23
CA PRO A 39 -10.59 -0.91 10.91
C PRO A 39 -10.95 0.16 11.94
N ASP A 40 -10.48 0.02 13.18
CA ASP A 40 -10.73 0.97 14.26
C ASP A 40 -9.62 2.02 14.43
N GLU A 41 -8.59 2.01 13.59
CA GLU A 41 -7.51 2.97 13.64
C GLU A 41 -7.71 4.08 12.61
N ASP A 42 -7.24 5.30 12.95
CA ASP A 42 -7.29 6.46 12.07
C ASP A 42 -6.02 6.64 11.24
N THR A 43 -5.05 5.74 11.38
CA THR A 43 -3.75 5.81 10.72
C THR A 43 -3.46 4.53 9.96
N VAL A 44 -2.52 4.63 9.01
CA VAL A 44 -2.04 3.51 8.19
C VAL A 44 -0.60 3.23 8.56
N ASP A 45 -0.27 1.94 8.72
CA ASP A 45 1.11 1.53 8.94
C ASP A 45 1.76 1.15 7.61
N LEU A 46 2.86 1.83 7.29
CA LEU A 46 3.67 1.55 6.13
C LEU A 46 5.01 0.99 6.60
N THR A 47 5.35 -0.22 6.16
CA THR A 47 6.63 -0.85 6.47
C THR A 47 7.42 -1.03 5.19
N LEU A 48 8.62 -0.43 5.15
CA LEU A 48 9.55 -0.58 4.04
C LEU A 48 10.78 -1.31 4.54
N ASP A 49 11.02 -2.51 4.00
CA ASP A 49 11.95 -3.48 4.54
C ASP A 49 11.56 -3.78 6.00
N ASP A 50 12.32 -3.47 7.00
CA ASP A 50 11.96 -3.70 8.40
C ASP A 50 11.69 -2.39 9.15
N GLU A 51 11.45 -1.29 8.44
CA GLU A 51 11.25 0.02 9.03
C GLU A 51 9.79 0.44 8.98
N PRO A 52 9.04 0.35 10.09
CA PRO A 52 7.64 0.75 10.12
C PRO A 52 7.48 2.26 10.32
N SER A 53 6.42 2.81 9.73
CA SER A 53 6.02 4.21 9.91
C SER A 53 4.51 4.26 10.01
N THR A 54 3.99 5.14 10.87
CA THR A 54 2.56 5.35 11.03
C THR A 54 2.20 6.67 10.36
N LEU A 55 1.28 6.63 9.40
CA LEU A 55 0.97 7.76 8.53
C LEU A 55 -0.52 8.10 8.54
N ASP A 56 -0.82 9.38 8.29
CA ASP A 56 -2.15 9.83 7.92
C ASP A 56 -2.04 10.67 6.64
N GLY A 57 -3.15 10.85 5.92
CA GLY A 57 -3.15 11.67 4.71
C GLY A 57 -2.44 11.06 3.50
N LEU A 58 -2.24 9.76 3.49
CA LEU A 58 -1.63 9.04 2.38
C LEU A 58 -2.52 9.09 1.13
N LYS A 59 -1.91 9.25 -0.05
CA LYS A 59 -2.62 9.14 -1.32
C LYS A 59 -2.07 7.96 -2.12
N VAL A 60 -2.96 7.09 -2.58
CA VAL A 60 -2.59 5.92 -3.38
C VAL A 60 -3.40 5.90 -4.67
N THR A 61 -2.70 5.73 -5.80
CA THR A 61 -3.33 5.56 -7.12
C THR A 61 -2.94 4.19 -7.68
N LEU A 62 -3.95 3.43 -8.10
CA LEU A 62 -3.75 2.09 -8.65
C LEU A 62 -4.05 2.07 -10.15
N TRP A 63 -3.08 1.61 -10.95
CA TRP A 63 -3.25 1.26 -12.36
C TRP A 63 -3.09 -0.26 -12.53
N ALA A 64 -3.41 -0.76 -13.68
CA ALA A 64 -3.31 -2.20 -13.97
C ALA A 64 -1.87 -2.73 -13.85
N ASP A 65 -0.87 -1.87 -14.05
CA ASP A 65 0.55 -2.25 -14.07
C ASP A 65 1.43 -1.40 -13.13
N ARG A 66 0.82 -0.53 -12.33
CA ARG A 66 1.55 0.41 -11.48
C ARG A 66 0.75 0.77 -10.24
N LEU A 67 1.45 1.01 -9.14
CA LEU A 67 0.87 1.54 -7.90
C LEU A 67 1.72 2.74 -7.47
N LEU A 68 1.10 3.88 -7.26
CA LEU A 68 1.79 5.09 -6.81
C LEU A 68 1.31 5.45 -5.41
N ILE A 69 2.27 5.59 -4.48
CA ILE A 69 2.02 5.95 -3.09
C ILE A 69 2.68 7.29 -2.84
N GLU A 70 1.87 8.30 -2.47
CA GLU A 70 2.33 9.64 -2.18
C GLU A 70 2.12 9.96 -0.70
N VAL A 71 3.16 10.43 -0.03
CA VAL A 71 3.10 10.80 1.39
C VAL A 71 3.15 12.33 1.53
N ALA A 72 2.67 12.83 2.67
CA ALA A 72 2.78 14.25 2.98
C ALA A 72 4.25 14.66 3.12
N ALA A 73 4.56 15.94 2.90
CA ALA A 73 5.95 16.43 2.93
C ALA A 73 6.66 16.14 4.25
N GLY A 74 5.93 16.14 5.37
CA GLY A 74 6.48 15.82 6.68
C GLY A 74 6.70 14.33 6.93
N ASP A 75 6.22 13.46 6.04
CA ASP A 75 6.28 12.00 6.20
C ASP A 75 7.27 11.34 5.24
N SER A 76 8.13 12.10 4.57
CA SER A 76 9.08 11.57 3.59
C SER A 76 10.07 10.57 4.20
N ASP A 77 10.30 10.60 5.50
CA ASP A 77 11.16 9.62 6.18
C ASP A 77 10.64 8.19 6.01
N ALA A 78 9.34 8.00 5.86
CA ALA A 78 8.75 6.68 5.62
C ALA A 78 9.21 6.08 4.29
N LEU A 79 9.58 6.91 3.33
CA LEU A 79 10.09 6.52 2.01
C LEU A 79 11.54 6.92 1.83
N ARG A 80 12.31 6.93 2.91
CA ARG A 80 13.76 7.20 2.93
C ARG A 80 14.13 8.56 2.32
N GLY A 81 13.28 9.56 2.55
CA GLY A 81 13.50 10.92 2.07
C GLY A 81 12.77 11.25 0.78
N ASP A 82 12.12 10.28 0.13
CA ASP A 82 11.29 10.50 -1.04
C ASP A 82 9.85 10.81 -0.63
N ASP A 83 9.15 11.63 -1.40
CA ASP A 83 7.75 11.95 -1.16
C ASP A 83 6.77 11.04 -1.91
N PHE A 84 7.29 10.11 -2.71
CA PHE A 84 6.48 9.11 -3.39
C PHE A 84 7.22 7.77 -3.55
N LEU A 85 6.44 6.70 -3.70
CA LEU A 85 6.92 5.37 -4.05
C LEU A 85 6.09 4.86 -5.23
N GLU A 86 6.78 4.50 -6.32
CA GLU A 86 6.16 3.87 -7.48
C GLU A 86 6.49 2.38 -7.49
N ILE A 87 5.47 1.54 -7.58
CA ILE A 87 5.63 0.08 -7.66
C ILE A 87 5.13 -0.37 -9.02
N LEU A 88 6.03 -0.94 -9.82
CA LEU A 88 5.68 -1.56 -11.09
C LEU A 88 5.32 -3.03 -10.84
N HIS A 89 4.16 -3.47 -11.30
CA HIS A 89 3.67 -4.83 -11.05
C HIS A 89 2.95 -5.40 -12.27
N SER A 90 2.79 -6.72 -12.26
CA SER A 90 2.08 -7.46 -13.31
C SER A 90 0.96 -8.29 -12.71
N THR A 91 0.27 -7.75 -11.71
CA THR A 91 -0.83 -8.45 -11.02
C THR A 91 -1.90 -8.86 -12.03
N PRO A 92 -2.32 -10.14 -12.02
CA PRO A 92 -3.39 -10.59 -12.92
C PRO A 92 -4.68 -9.81 -12.74
N ALA A 93 -5.40 -9.59 -13.83
CA ALA A 93 -6.63 -8.81 -13.81
C ALA A 93 -7.67 -9.37 -12.83
N GLY A 94 -7.70 -10.70 -12.64
CA GLY A 94 -8.60 -11.33 -11.67
C GLY A 94 -8.28 -11.00 -10.21
N ASP A 95 -7.03 -10.64 -9.92
CA ASP A 95 -6.59 -10.29 -8.57
C ASP A 95 -6.65 -8.79 -8.30
N LEU A 96 -6.75 -7.96 -9.34
CA LEU A 96 -6.80 -6.50 -9.18
C LEU A 96 -8.05 -6.04 -8.42
N ALA A 97 -9.17 -6.74 -8.55
CA ALA A 97 -10.39 -6.40 -7.81
C ALA A 97 -10.17 -6.52 -6.29
N GLU A 98 -9.42 -7.53 -5.85
CA GLU A 98 -9.09 -7.73 -4.45
C GLU A 98 -8.08 -6.68 -3.96
N VAL A 99 -7.11 -6.31 -4.78
CA VAL A 99 -6.17 -5.22 -4.49
C VAL A 99 -6.93 -3.91 -4.34
N GLU A 100 -7.85 -3.62 -5.24
CA GLU A 100 -8.67 -2.41 -5.19
C GLU A 100 -9.49 -2.35 -3.90
N LEU A 101 -10.16 -3.44 -3.54
CA LEU A 101 -10.95 -3.51 -2.32
C LEU A 101 -10.08 -3.33 -1.07
N THR A 102 -8.90 -3.94 -1.06
CA THR A 102 -7.95 -3.81 0.05
C THR A 102 -7.52 -2.36 0.23
N LEU A 103 -7.18 -1.68 -0.86
CA LEU A 103 -6.77 -0.27 -0.79
C LEU A 103 -7.90 0.65 -0.36
N ARG A 104 -9.14 0.37 -0.78
CA ARG A 104 -10.31 1.12 -0.29
C ARG A 104 -10.46 0.97 1.22
N ASN A 105 -10.30 -0.25 1.74
CA ASN A 105 -10.39 -0.51 3.18
C ASN A 105 -9.25 0.17 3.94
N ILE A 106 -8.04 0.16 3.41
CA ILE A 106 -6.87 0.79 4.05
C ILE A 106 -7.05 2.31 4.14
N LEU A 107 -7.54 2.94 3.07
CA LEU A 107 -7.54 4.40 2.95
C LEU A 107 -8.85 5.06 3.36
N GLN A 108 -9.90 4.29 3.66
CA GLN A 108 -11.19 4.84 4.05
C GLN A 108 -11.07 5.68 5.32
N GLY A 109 -11.33 6.98 5.20
CA GLY A 109 -11.27 7.90 6.34
C GLY A 109 -9.87 8.30 6.78
N THR A 110 -8.81 7.76 6.17
CA THR A 110 -7.43 8.07 6.54
C THR A 110 -6.61 8.71 5.41
N GLY A 111 -7.07 8.61 4.18
CA GLY A 111 -6.34 9.12 3.03
C GLY A 111 -7.20 9.15 1.79
N VAL A 112 -6.55 9.18 0.62
CA VAL A 112 -7.21 9.23 -0.67
C VAL A 112 -6.81 8.02 -1.51
N PHE A 113 -7.79 7.30 -2.04
CA PHE A 113 -7.56 6.23 -2.99
C PHE A 113 -8.17 6.57 -4.33
N VAL A 114 -7.36 6.45 -5.40
CA VAL A 114 -7.80 6.65 -6.78
C VAL A 114 -7.57 5.34 -7.54
N SER A 115 -8.61 4.82 -8.18
CA SER A 115 -8.52 3.62 -9.00
C SER A 115 -8.57 4.02 -10.48
N GLU A 116 -7.52 3.63 -11.22
CA GLU A 116 -7.40 3.84 -12.66
C GLU A 116 -7.35 2.48 -13.41
N VAL A 117 -7.86 1.46 -12.77
CA VAL A 117 -7.91 0.09 -13.32
C VAL A 117 -9.03 -0.04 -14.35
#